data_43244108919939fb8cdf73e41f591be4
#
_entry.id   43244108919939fb8cdf73e41f591be4
#
_cell.length_a   1.000
_cell.length_b   1.000
_cell.length_c   1.000
_cell.angle_alpha   90.00
_cell.angle_beta   90.00
_cell.angle_gamma   90.00
#
_symmetry.space_group_name_H-M   'P 1'
#
loop_
_entity.id
_entity.type
_entity.pdbx_description
1 polymer ?
#
loop_
_entity_poly.entity_id
_entity_poly.type
_entity_poly.pdbx_seq_one_letter_code
_entity_poly.pdbx_strand_id
1 'polypeptide(L)'
;LVAGLSSEEFSSSLRAIPFPFSEVGKGSIVTIFHGAHGRFETRSPVRTFVPYANNTSLLASYTCTPVVQFSLSNLQAGTHVMGKTVAELGAHNRPLDIVSYVSGGEEYLLISNANHPLTKISCKELDQQGPLTEPDRSLDERRDGPLSPTVGPPRQELPHPGVRRLANLNGSHVLMLQEEEAG
;
A
#
# COMPACT_ATOMS: atom_id res chain seq x y z
N LEU A 1 0.58 -13.28 -7.62
CA LEU A 1 1.65 -12.61 -6.87
C LEU A 1 1.56 -12.98 -5.39
N VAL A 2 2.68 -13.26 -4.79
CA VAL A 2 2.79 -13.51 -3.35
C VAL A 2 3.81 -12.52 -2.77
N ALA A 3 3.39 -11.77 -1.79
CA ALA A 3 4.25 -10.83 -1.09
C ALA A 3 4.97 -11.52 0.08
N GLY A 4 6.25 -11.26 0.22
CA GLY A 4 7.04 -11.76 1.34
C GLY A 4 6.83 -10.92 2.59
N LEU A 5 6.58 -11.57 3.73
CA LEU A 5 6.45 -10.96 5.05
C LEU A 5 7.54 -11.55 5.97
N SER A 6 8.79 -11.45 5.60
CA SER A 6 9.87 -11.93 6.45
C SER A 6 10.59 -10.76 7.13
N SER A 7 11.29 -11.04 8.22
CA SER A 7 12.20 -10.10 8.87
C SER A 7 13.57 -10.04 8.20
N GLU A 8 13.73 -10.72 7.08
CA GLU A 8 14.97 -10.79 6.33
C GLU A 8 15.33 -9.46 5.66
N GLU A 9 16.54 -9.35 5.17
CA GLU A 9 17.07 -8.13 4.54
C GLU A 9 16.22 -7.65 3.35
N PHE A 10 15.53 -8.55 2.67
CA PHE A 10 14.69 -8.24 1.52
C PHE A 10 13.21 -8.51 1.79
N SER A 11 12.72 -8.18 2.97
CA SER A 11 11.31 -8.40 3.35
C SER A 11 10.29 -7.59 2.53
N SER A 12 10.74 -6.56 1.79
CA SER A 12 9.91 -5.84 0.82
C SER A 12 9.72 -6.57 -0.51
N SER A 13 10.32 -7.75 -0.69
CA SER A 13 10.31 -8.51 -1.96
C SER A 13 8.92 -8.96 -2.37
N LEU A 14 8.68 -8.96 -3.67
CA LEU A 14 7.46 -9.46 -4.33
C LEU A 14 7.79 -10.70 -5.15
N ARG A 15 6.86 -11.67 -5.19
CA ARG A 15 7.02 -12.90 -5.98
C ARG A 15 5.82 -13.10 -6.89
N ALA A 16 6.08 -13.50 -8.12
CA ALA A 16 5.08 -14.04 -9.01
C ALA A 16 5.21 -15.58 -9.02
N ILE A 17 4.13 -16.26 -8.68
CA ILE A 17 4.06 -17.72 -8.74
C ILE A 17 3.06 -18.09 -9.83
N PRO A 18 3.51 -18.72 -10.93
CA PRO A 18 2.60 -19.13 -12.00
C PRO A 18 1.69 -20.28 -11.54
N PHE A 19 0.51 -20.35 -12.12
CA PHE A 19 -0.34 -21.54 -12.00
C PHE A 19 0.33 -22.71 -12.77
N PRO A 20 0.31 -23.96 -12.26
CA PRO A 20 -0.45 -24.48 -11.11
C PRO A 20 0.27 -24.43 -9.74
N PHE A 21 1.14 -23.46 -9.53
CA PHE A 21 1.84 -23.22 -8.26
C PHE A 21 2.87 -24.32 -7.91
N SER A 22 3.37 -25.01 -8.93
CA SER A 22 4.34 -26.11 -8.78
C SER A 22 5.77 -25.64 -8.51
N GLU A 23 6.05 -24.36 -8.78
CA GLU A 23 7.38 -23.79 -8.60
C GLU A 23 7.30 -22.50 -7.78
N VAL A 24 8.17 -22.40 -6.78
CA VAL A 24 8.38 -21.15 -6.06
C VAL A 24 9.56 -20.42 -6.69
N GLY A 25 9.27 -19.54 -7.63
CA GLY A 25 10.29 -18.72 -8.29
C GLY A 25 10.99 -17.77 -7.31
N LYS A 26 12.17 -17.28 -7.71
CA LYS A 26 12.83 -16.18 -7.02
C LYS A 26 11.95 -14.93 -7.09
N GLY A 27 11.80 -14.21 -5.97
CA GLY A 27 11.14 -12.92 -5.97
C GLY A 27 11.97 -11.83 -6.65
N SER A 28 11.31 -10.70 -6.94
CA SER A 28 11.99 -9.45 -7.22
C SER A 28 12.41 -8.81 -5.90
N ILE A 29 13.68 -8.45 -5.77
CA ILE A 29 14.13 -7.57 -4.68
C ILE A 29 13.55 -6.19 -4.93
N VAL A 30 12.93 -5.59 -3.92
CA VAL A 30 12.29 -4.30 -4.05
C VAL A 30 12.91 -3.30 -3.10
N THR A 31 13.24 -2.13 -3.63
CA THR A 31 13.60 -0.95 -2.84
C THR A 31 12.46 0.06 -2.92
N ILE A 32 12.04 0.58 -1.79
CA ILE A 32 11.02 1.62 -1.67
C ILE A 32 11.58 2.85 -0.97
N PHE A 33 11.08 4.03 -1.29
CA PHE A 33 11.33 5.22 -0.48
C PHE A 33 10.34 5.24 0.68
N HIS A 34 10.84 5.36 1.89
CA HIS A 34 10.04 5.45 3.11
C HIS A 34 10.20 6.85 3.70
N GLY A 35 9.22 7.72 3.43
CA GLY A 35 9.28 9.13 3.76
C GLY A 35 9.41 9.39 5.25
N ALA A 36 8.69 8.64 6.09
CA ALA A 36 8.80 8.74 7.53
C ALA A 36 10.19 8.42 8.09
N HIS A 37 10.98 7.61 7.37
CA HIS A 37 12.38 7.32 7.69
C HIS A 37 13.37 8.16 6.89
N GLY A 38 12.90 8.90 5.88
CA GLY A 38 13.71 9.75 5.02
C GLY A 38 14.74 9.01 4.16
N ARG A 39 14.49 7.74 3.83
CA ARG A 39 15.47 6.89 3.14
C ARG A 39 14.83 5.80 2.29
N PHE A 40 15.65 5.26 1.39
CA PHE A 40 15.32 4.04 0.64
C PHE A 40 15.55 2.80 1.50
N GLU A 41 14.64 1.84 1.42
CA GLU A 41 14.65 0.63 2.23
C GLU A 41 14.30 -0.62 1.42
N THR A 42 14.84 -1.76 1.85
CA THR A 42 14.54 -3.10 1.34
C THR A 42 13.89 -4.00 2.40
N ARG A 43 13.78 -3.51 3.64
CA ARG A 43 13.32 -4.28 4.82
C ARG A 43 11.90 -3.95 5.27
N SER A 44 11.20 -3.05 4.59
CA SER A 44 9.80 -2.76 4.90
C SER A 44 8.92 -3.92 4.44
N PRO A 45 8.24 -4.65 5.35
CA PRO A 45 7.37 -5.73 4.92
C PRO A 45 6.14 -5.21 4.18
N VAL A 46 5.87 -5.76 3.00
CA VAL A 46 4.62 -5.53 2.31
C VAL A 46 3.48 -6.20 3.09
N ARG A 47 2.38 -5.50 3.29
CA ARG A 47 1.23 -5.97 4.08
C ARG A 47 0.09 -6.43 3.19
N THR A 48 -0.20 -5.66 2.17
CA THR A 48 -1.28 -5.94 1.22
C THR A 48 -0.98 -5.27 -0.11
N PHE A 49 -1.60 -5.75 -1.18
CA PHE A 49 -1.46 -5.17 -2.51
C PHE A 49 -2.71 -5.43 -3.37
N VAL A 50 -2.88 -4.62 -4.40
CA VAL A 50 -3.96 -4.74 -5.38
C VAL A 50 -3.42 -4.53 -6.79
N PRO A 51 -3.90 -5.29 -7.80
CA PRO A 51 -3.68 -4.94 -9.20
C PRO A 51 -4.26 -3.55 -9.50
N TYR A 52 -3.56 -2.80 -10.34
CA TYR A 52 -3.88 -1.41 -10.62
C TYR A 52 -3.62 -1.06 -12.10
N ALA A 53 -4.23 0.02 -12.59
CA ALA A 53 -4.07 0.52 -13.95
C ALA A 53 -4.28 -0.59 -15.00
N ASN A 54 -5.48 -1.20 -15.02
CA ASN A 54 -5.82 -2.29 -15.93
C ASN A 54 -4.83 -3.48 -15.85
N ASN A 55 -4.39 -3.83 -14.66
CA ASN A 55 -3.41 -4.90 -14.41
C ASN A 55 -2.03 -4.68 -15.06
N THR A 56 -1.64 -3.45 -15.35
CA THR A 56 -0.27 -3.13 -15.79
C THR A 56 0.65 -2.81 -14.62
N SER A 57 0.08 -2.47 -13.48
CA SER A 57 0.77 -2.08 -12.25
C SER A 57 0.22 -2.82 -11.04
N LEU A 58 0.95 -2.72 -9.96
CA LEU A 58 0.58 -3.16 -8.62
C LEU A 58 0.72 -1.96 -7.68
N LEU A 59 -0.28 -1.73 -6.83
CA LEU A 59 -0.17 -0.86 -5.66
C LEU A 59 -0.02 -1.72 -4.42
N ALA A 60 1.01 -1.48 -3.63
CA ALA A 60 1.29 -2.20 -2.41
C ALA A 60 1.38 -1.25 -1.23
N SER A 61 0.71 -1.61 -0.12
CA SER A 61 0.84 -0.92 1.15
C SER A 61 1.81 -1.66 2.06
N TYR A 62 2.75 -0.93 2.62
CA TYR A 62 3.82 -1.44 3.46
C TYR A 62 3.56 -1.15 4.94
N THR A 63 4.26 -1.86 5.79
CA THR A 63 4.28 -1.54 7.23
C THR A 63 4.80 -0.12 7.43
N CYS A 64 4.20 0.60 8.35
CA CYS A 64 4.38 2.01 8.65
C CYS A 64 3.62 2.88 7.65
N THR A 65 4.23 3.56 6.70
CA THR A 65 3.54 4.63 5.99
C THR A 65 3.35 4.43 4.49
N PRO A 66 4.26 3.77 3.72
CA PRO A 66 4.26 3.95 2.28
C PRO A 66 3.21 3.12 1.53
N VAL A 67 2.63 3.77 0.51
CA VAL A 67 1.94 3.13 -0.62
C VAL A 67 2.84 3.26 -1.84
N VAL A 68 3.12 2.15 -2.49
CA VAL A 68 4.13 2.06 -3.54
C VAL A 68 3.56 1.41 -4.80
N GLN A 69 3.81 2.04 -5.93
CA GLN A 69 3.44 1.55 -7.25
C GLN A 69 4.61 0.82 -7.91
N PHE A 70 4.32 -0.33 -8.51
CA PHE A 70 5.26 -1.12 -9.32
C PHE A 70 4.67 -1.40 -10.68
N SER A 71 5.46 -1.28 -11.74
CA SER A 71 5.09 -1.85 -13.04
C SER A 71 5.25 -3.37 -12.98
N LEU A 72 4.20 -4.10 -13.36
CA LEU A 72 4.23 -5.57 -13.38
C LEU A 72 5.26 -6.12 -14.37
N SER A 73 5.57 -5.39 -15.45
CA SER A 73 6.61 -5.79 -16.41
C SER A 73 8.02 -5.81 -15.81
N ASN A 74 8.25 -5.03 -14.74
CA ASN A 74 9.55 -4.95 -14.07
C ASN A 74 9.70 -5.99 -12.96
N LEU A 75 8.59 -6.56 -12.47
CA LEU A 75 8.60 -7.56 -11.39
C LEU A 75 8.92 -8.96 -11.95
N GLN A 76 10.18 -9.16 -12.30
CA GLN A 76 10.67 -10.44 -12.82
C GLN A 76 11.56 -11.14 -11.79
N ALA A 77 11.57 -12.47 -11.85
CA ALA A 77 12.35 -13.28 -10.93
C ALA A 77 13.83 -12.89 -10.89
N GLY A 78 14.34 -12.59 -9.71
CA GLY A 78 15.75 -12.24 -9.49
C GLY A 78 16.14 -10.80 -9.89
N THR A 79 15.20 -9.97 -10.32
CA THR A 79 15.47 -8.54 -10.59
C THR A 79 15.48 -7.71 -9.31
N HIS A 80 16.14 -6.56 -9.37
CA HIS A 80 16.04 -5.52 -8.35
C HIS A 80 15.23 -4.35 -8.91
N VAL A 81 14.11 -4.03 -8.26
CA VAL A 81 13.15 -3.04 -8.73
C VAL A 81 13.03 -1.90 -7.74
N MET A 82 13.13 -0.68 -8.23
CA MET A 82 12.80 0.52 -7.46
C MET A 82 11.30 0.77 -7.56
N GLY A 83 10.61 0.77 -6.42
CA GLY A 83 9.20 1.14 -6.35
C GLY A 83 9.00 2.65 -6.40
N LYS A 84 7.90 3.09 -7.00
CA LYS A 84 7.45 4.48 -6.97
C LYS A 84 6.58 4.68 -5.73
N THR A 85 7.12 5.26 -4.66
CA THR A 85 6.31 5.65 -3.50
C THR A 85 5.40 6.81 -3.90
N VAL A 86 4.09 6.63 -3.78
CA VAL A 86 3.07 7.59 -4.23
C VAL A 86 2.27 8.21 -3.10
N ALA A 87 2.31 7.60 -1.91
CA ALA A 87 1.68 8.16 -0.71
C ALA A 87 2.36 7.67 0.55
N GLU A 88 2.29 8.49 1.59
CA GLU A 88 2.64 8.18 2.97
C GLU A 88 1.39 8.36 3.83
N LEU A 89 0.95 7.30 4.51
CA LEU A 89 -0.36 7.27 5.18
C LEU A 89 -0.30 7.67 6.67
N GLY A 90 0.84 8.15 7.13
CA GLY A 90 1.05 8.54 8.52
C GLY A 90 1.72 7.44 9.36
N ALA A 91 2.33 7.85 10.49
CA ALA A 91 3.05 6.93 11.36
C ALA A 91 2.13 5.88 11.98
N HIS A 92 2.73 4.74 12.36
CA HIS A 92 2.02 3.60 12.96
C HIS A 92 0.92 3.00 12.08
N ASN A 93 0.91 3.33 10.79
CA ASN A 93 -0.01 2.74 9.85
C ASN A 93 0.28 1.23 9.71
N ARG A 94 -0.75 0.42 9.92
CA ARG A 94 -0.70 -1.05 9.78
C ARG A 94 -1.79 -1.49 8.81
N PRO A 95 -1.53 -1.35 7.50
CA PRO A 95 -2.51 -1.76 6.49
C PRO A 95 -2.85 -3.24 6.65
N LEU A 96 -4.11 -3.57 6.52
CA LEU A 96 -4.64 -4.93 6.62
C LEU A 96 -5.09 -5.44 5.26
N ASP A 97 -5.77 -4.57 4.49
CA ASP A 97 -6.30 -4.93 3.19
C ASP A 97 -6.41 -3.70 2.29
N ILE A 98 -6.42 -3.93 0.97
CA ILE A 98 -6.54 -2.88 -0.05
C ILE A 98 -7.38 -3.41 -1.22
N VAL A 99 -8.34 -2.61 -1.67
CA VAL A 99 -9.13 -2.87 -2.89
C VAL A 99 -9.30 -1.61 -3.69
N SER A 100 -9.56 -1.75 -5.00
CA SER A 100 -10.05 -0.65 -5.83
C SER A 100 -11.52 -0.86 -6.19
N TYR A 101 -12.26 0.23 -6.38
CA TYR A 101 -13.65 0.21 -6.83
C TYR A 101 -14.00 1.49 -7.58
N VAL A 102 -15.07 1.44 -8.37
CA VAL A 102 -15.55 2.58 -9.15
C VAL A 102 -16.79 3.16 -8.50
N SER A 103 -16.81 4.48 -8.30
CA SER A 103 -17.97 5.24 -7.81
C SER A 103 -18.11 6.54 -8.59
N GLY A 104 -19.30 6.80 -9.14
CA GLY A 104 -19.53 8.01 -9.93
C GLY A 104 -18.67 8.13 -11.19
N GLY A 105 -18.18 7.02 -11.74
CA GLY A 105 -17.29 7.00 -12.90
C GLY A 105 -15.81 7.22 -12.57
N GLU A 106 -15.46 7.38 -11.29
CA GLU A 106 -14.07 7.51 -10.83
C GLU A 106 -13.64 6.28 -10.05
N GLU A 107 -12.37 5.90 -10.19
CA GLU A 107 -11.77 4.79 -9.44
C GLU A 107 -11.14 5.31 -8.14
N TYR A 108 -11.35 4.55 -7.07
CA TYR A 108 -10.85 4.84 -5.73
C TYR A 108 -10.19 3.61 -5.14
N LEU A 109 -9.19 3.83 -4.30
CA LEU A 109 -8.66 2.83 -3.38
C LEU A 109 -9.38 2.93 -2.03
N LEU A 110 -9.64 1.78 -1.43
CA LEU A 110 -9.94 1.65 -0.01
C LEU A 110 -8.83 0.85 0.66
N ILE A 111 -8.34 1.35 1.78
CA ILE A 111 -7.29 0.72 2.57
C ILE A 111 -7.80 0.57 4.00
N SER A 112 -7.96 -0.66 4.46
CA SER A 112 -8.26 -0.94 5.86
C SER A 112 -6.98 -0.97 6.69
N ASN A 113 -7.10 -0.62 7.95
CA ASN A 113 -5.96 -0.40 8.83
C ASN A 113 -6.26 -0.87 10.25
N ALA A 114 -5.24 -1.40 10.94
CA ALA A 114 -5.40 -1.83 12.33
C ALA A 114 -5.48 -0.66 13.33
N ASN A 115 -4.85 0.48 13.00
CA ASN A 115 -4.65 1.58 13.94
C ASN A 115 -5.34 2.90 13.49
N HIS A 116 -5.87 2.93 12.27
CA HIS A 116 -6.49 4.12 11.69
C HIS A 116 -7.83 3.75 11.06
N PRO A 117 -8.73 4.72 10.84
CA PRO A 117 -9.97 4.49 10.12
C PRO A 117 -9.74 4.00 8.69
N LEU A 118 -10.79 3.44 8.09
CA LEU A 118 -10.81 3.10 6.69
C LEU A 118 -10.47 4.33 5.83
N THR A 119 -9.48 4.20 4.97
CA THR A 119 -8.98 5.31 4.16
C THR A 119 -9.38 5.14 2.70
N LYS A 120 -9.90 6.22 2.10
CA LYS A 120 -10.25 6.33 0.69
C LYS A 120 -9.31 7.30 -0.01
N ILE A 121 -8.78 6.92 -1.18
CA ILE A 121 -7.87 7.73 -2.00
C ILE A 121 -8.36 7.71 -3.46
N SER A 122 -8.35 8.85 -4.15
CA SER A 122 -8.65 8.93 -5.58
C SER A 122 -7.49 8.34 -6.41
N CYS A 123 -7.80 7.38 -7.29
CA CYS A 123 -6.82 6.82 -8.21
C CYS A 123 -6.31 7.86 -9.22
N LYS A 124 -7.17 8.78 -9.63
CA LYS A 124 -6.78 9.89 -10.51
C LYS A 124 -5.72 10.79 -9.87
N GLU A 125 -5.84 11.07 -8.58
CA GLU A 125 -4.84 11.86 -7.87
C GLU A 125 -3.56 11.08 -7.61
N LEU A 126 -3.65 9.77 -7.37
CA LEU A 126 -2.48 8.88 -7.30
C LEU A 126 -1.69 8.85 -8.61
N ASP A 127 -2.36 8.82 -9.75
CA ASP A 127 -1.71 8.81 -11.06
C ASP A 127 -0.95 10.11 -11.34
N GLN A 128 -1.46 11.23 -10.85
CA GLN A 128 -0.83 12.54 -10.98
C GLN A 128 0.33 12.74 -10.00
N GLN A 129 0.41 11.92 -8.97
CA GLN A 129 1.45 12.01 -7.96
C GLN A 129 2.81 11.59 -8.55
N GLY A 130 3.78 12.49 -8.49
CA GLY A 130 5.19 12.17 -8.75
C GLY A 130 5.75 11.19 -7.70
N PRO A 131 6.90 10.57 -7.96
CA PRO A 131 7.55 9.75 -6.96
C PRO A 131 7.96 10.59 -5.75
N LEU A 132 7.64 10.10 -4.55
CA LEU A 132 8.16 10.67 -3.32
C LEU A 132 9.60 10.16 -3.14
N THR A 133 10.55 11.07 -3.07
CA THR A 133 12.00 10.76 -2.98
C THR A 133 12.73 11.59 -1.95
N GLU A 134 12.04 12.54 -1.33
CA GLU A 134 12.59 13.42 -0.31
C GLU A 134 11.79 13.27 0.98
N PRO A 135 12.48 13.30 2.14
CA PRO A 135 11.79 13.30 3.42
C PRO A 135 10.93 14.56 3.51
N ASP A 136 9.69 14.38 3.93
CA ASP A 136 8.88 15.52 4.30
C ASP A 136 9.38 16.07 5.63
N ARG A 137 10.07 17.20 5.58
CA ARG A 137 10.61 17.86 6.77
C ARG A 137 9.53 18.36 7.74
N SER A 138 8.28 18.50 7.28
CA SER A 138 7.16 18.80 8.16
C SER A 138 6.85 17.63 9.12
N LEU A 139 7.36 16.42 8.82
CA LEU A 139 7.26 15.24 9.67
C LEU A 139 8.15 15.36 10.91
N ASP A 140 9.31 16.02 10.82
CA ASP A 140 10.26 16.15 11.93
C ASP A 140 9.73 17.08 13.03
N GLU A 141 8.96 18.10 12.67
CA GLU A 141 8.39 19.07 13.61
C GLU A 141 7.17 18.53 14.39
N ARG A 142 6.60 17.40 13.98
CA ARG A 142 5.38 16.82 14.55
C ARG A 142 5.56 15.42 15.14
N ARG A 143 6.79 15.05 15.46
CA ARG A 143 7.12 13.72 16.01
C ARG A 143 6.37 13.34 17.29
N ASP A 144 5.87 14.32 18.02
CA ASP A 144 5.21 14.13 19.32
C ASP A 144 3.66 14.17 19.26
N GLY A 145 3.08 14.22 18.05
CA GLY A 145 1.63 14.26 17.85
C GLY A 145 1.03 12.90 17.48
N PRO A 146 -0.25 12.65 17.79
CA PRO A 146 -0.92 11.37 17.49
C PRO A 146 -1.11 11.09 15.98
N LEU A 147 -0.81 12.03 15.12
CA LEU A 147 -0.97 11.93 13.67
C LEU A 147 0.28 12.48 12.98
N SER A 148 1.18 11.58 12.57
CA SER A 148 2.21 11.99 11.62
C SER A 148 1.54 12.45 10.32
N PRO A 149 1.99 13.55 9.70
CA PRO A 149 1.38 14.08 8.49
C PRO A 149 1.42 13.03 7.37
N THR A 150 0.45 13.09 6.53
CA THR A 150 0.36 12.29 5.33
C THR A 150 0.92 13.08 4.17
N VAL A 151 1.64 12.40 3.29
CA VAL A 151 2.22 12.96 2.08
C VAL A 151 1.65 12.25 0.86
N GLY A 152 1.48 12.97 -0.22
CA GLY A 152 0.88 12.45 -1.44
C GLY A 152 -0.54 12.97 -1.66
N PRO A 153 -1.37 12.26 -2.42
CA PRO A 153 -2.72 12.72 -2.75
C PRO A 153 -3.60 12.86 -1.50
N PRO A 154 -4.59 13.76 -1.53
CA PRO A 154 -5.58 13.89 -0.49
C PRO A 154 -6.26 12.55 -0.19
N ARG A 155 -6.53 12.31 1.06
CA ARG A 155 -7.26 11.13 1.51
C ARG A 155 -8.49 11.52 2.31
N GLN A 156 -9.48 10.67 2.27
CA GLN A 156 -10.69 10.75 3.09
C GLN A 156 -10.67 9.60 4.09
N GLU A 157 -10.80 9.92 5.37
CA GLU A 157 -11.11 8.92 6.39
C GLU A 157 -12.61 8.68 6.42
N LEU A 158 -13.00 7.42 6.32
CA LEU A 158 -14.41 7.01 6.35
C LEU A 158 -14.79 6.59 7.77
N PRO A 159 -16.05 6.85 8.19
CA PRO A 159 -16.51 6.57 9.55
C PRO A 159 -16.78 5.06 9.78
N HIS A 160 -15.81 4.21 9.42
CA HIS A 160 -15.87 2.76 9.58
C HIS A 160 -14.63 2.29 10.34
N PRO A 161 -14.60 2.44 11.69
CA PRO A 161 -13.53 1.88 12.51
C PRO A 161 -13.59 0.35 12.52
N GLY A 162 -12.48 -0.30 12.77
CA GLY A 162 -12.44 -1.75 12.95
C GLY A 162 -12.62 -2.59 11.68
N VAL A 163 -12.57 -2.00 10.49
CA VAL A 163 -12.61 -2.77 9.23
C VAL A 163 -11.33 -3.58 9.09
N ARG A 164 -11.47 -4.91 9.04
CA ARG A 164 -10.36 -5.87 8.99
C ARG A 164 -10.11 -6.43 7.60
N ARG A 165 -11.18 -6.61 6.81
CA ARG A 165 -11.09 -7.19 5.47
C ARG A 165 -11.95 -6.41 4.50
N LEU A 166 -11.48 -6.39 3.26
CA LEU A 166 -12.16 -5.80 2.12
C LEU A 166 -12.21 -6.82 0.99
N ALA A 167 -13.33 -6.87 0.26
CA ALA A 167 -13.43 -7.66 -0.96
C ALA A 167 -14.37 -6.98 -1.94
N ASN A 168 -14.04 -6.98 -3.22
CA ASN A 168 -14.93 -6.49 -4.24
C ASN A 168 -16.13 -7.45 -4.40
N LEU A 169 -17.34 -6.94 -4.22
CA LEU A 169 -18.56 -7.67 -4.61
C LEU A 169 -18.77 -7.55 -6.12
N ASN A 170 -18.53 -6.36 -6.65
CA ASN A 170 -18.55 -6.03 -8.07
C ASN A 170 -17.73 -4.73 -8.29
N GLY A 171 -17.77 -4.16 -9.49
CA GLY A 171 -16.99 -2.96 -9.81
C GLY A 171 -17.31 -1.72 -8.99
N SER A 172 -18.49 -1.65 -8.33
CA SER A 172 -18.95 -0.47 -7.58
C SER A 172 -19.26 -0.74 -6.11
N HIS A 173 -19.24 -1.99 -5.65
CA HIS A 173 -19.56 -2.37 -4.28
C HIS A 173 -18.44 -3.16 -3.65
N VAL A 174 -18.10 -2.78 -2.43
CA VAL A 174 -17.09 -3.43 -1.59
C VAL A 174 -17.77 -4.05 -0.37
N LEU A 175 -17.46 -5.30 -0.11
CA LEU A 175 -17.78 -5.98 1.14
C LEU A 175 -16.75 -5.62 2.19
N MET A 176 -17.20 -5.33 3.39
CA MET A 176 -16.35 -5.04 4.54
C MET A 176 -16.65 -6.00 5.68
N LEU A 177 -15.59 -6.61 6.22
CA LEU A 177 -15.67 -7.30 7.50
C LEU A 177 -15.20 -6.34 8.58
N GLN A 178 -16.11 -5.93 9.43
CA GLN A 178 -15.86 -4.99 10.52
C GLN A 178 -16.00 -5.71 11.87
N GLU A 179 -15.06 -5.47 12.76
CA GLU A 179 -15.19 -5.87 14.16
C GLU A 179 -16.01 -4.82 14.90
N GLU A 180 -17.02 -5.26 15.63
CA GLU A 180 -17.71 -4.40 16.60
C GLU A 180 -16.76 -4.14 17.78
N GLU A 181 -16.70 -2.89 18.24
CA GLU A 181 -16.04 -2.60 19.50
C GLU A 181 -16.80 -3.37 20.60
N ALA A 182 -16.08 -4.21 21.33
CA ALA A 182 -16.66 -4.85 22.52
C ALA A 182 -17.05 -3.74 23.50
N GLY A 183 -18.34 -3.57 23.68
CA GLY A 183 -18.93 -2.59 24.60
C GLY A 183 -18.56 -2.88 26.08
#